data_485c686426579addbebdb9435611efd3
#
_entry.id   485c686426579addbebdb9435611efd3
#
_cell.length_a   1.000
_cell.length_b   1.000
_cell.length_c   1.000
_cell.angle_alpha   90.00
_cell.angle_beta   90.00
_cell.angle_gamma   90.00
#
_symmetry.space_group_name_H-M   'P 1'
#
loop_
_entity.id
_entity.type
_entity.pdbx_description
1 polymer ?
#
loop_
_entity_poly.entity_id
_entity_poly.type
_entity_poly.pdbx_seq_one_letter_code
_entity_poly.pdbx_strand_id
1 'polypeptide(L)'
;MLTTVAAGRVFDYSYCIGMYSQSGLGFWTPQDFVLGENDRVYVLSRGVEQLGQRISKITLDQEFQGQFGSFGAEDGRFVWPRSIDLDRNGRVFVTDEYLNRISIFDGEGAFRYHWGRPGSGDGELNGPSGIAFDSHGSVWVVDSLNHRVQNFSNIGEFKSNFGRQGHGNG
;
A
#
# COMPACT_ATOMS: atom_id res chain seq x y z
N MET A 1 7.58 -15.50 -26.71
CA MET A 1 7.51 -15.74 -25.26
C MET A 1 8.80 -15.21 -24.67
N LEU A 2 8.72 -14.31 -23.71
CA LEU A 2 9.90 -13.76 -23.04
C LEU A 2 10.18 -14.62 -21.80
N THR A 3 11.28 -15.36 -21.87
CA THR A 3 11.72 -16.21 -20.75
C THR A 3 12.97 -15.59 -20.12
N THR A 4 13.02 -15.46 -18.82
CA THR A 4 14.20 -15.06 -18.08
C THR A 4 14.56 -16.09 -17.02
N VAL A 5 15.85 -16.23 -16.71
CA VAL A 5 16.34 -17.14 -15.67
C VAL A 5 17.05 -16.31 -14.60
N ALA A 6 16.59 -16.42 -13.37
CA ALA A 6 17.19 -15.78 -12.21
C ALA A 6 17.27 -16.74 -11.03
N ALA A 7 18.43 -16.82 -10.37
CA ALA A 7 18.66 -17.69 -9.21
C ALA A 7 18.28 -19.17 -9.45
N GLY A 8 18.51 -19.68 -10.67
CA GLY A 8 18.17 -21.06 -11.05
C GLY A 8 16.68 -21.33 -11.27
N ARG A 9 15.84 -20.31 -11.27
CA ARG A 9 14.41 -20.41 -11.60
C ARG A 9 14.13 -19.83 -12.98
N VAL A 10 13.21 -20.44 -13.70
CA VAL A 10 12.73 -19.96 -15.01
C VAL A 10 11.47 -19.14 -14.79
N PHE A 11 11.43 -17.94 -15.36
CA PHE A 11 10.28 -17.06 -15.34
C PHE A 11 9.81 -16.85 -16.78
N ASP A 12 8.59 -17.24 -17.05
CA ASP A 12 7.94 -17.00 -18.34
C ASP A 12 6.95 -15.85 -18.18
N TYR A 13 7.00 -14.90 -19.14
CA TYR A 13 5.97 -13.88 -19.22
C TYR A 13 4.65 -14.54 -19.58
N SER A 14 3.64 -14.32 -18.75
CA SER A 14 2.29 -14.84 -18.97
C SER A 14 1.43 -13.80 -19.69
N TYR A 15 1.09 -12.72 -19.01
CA TYR A 15 0.28 -11.64 -19.58
C TYR A 15 0.34 -10.37 -18.70
N CYS A 16 -0.16 -9.25 -19.21
CA CYS A 16 -0.36 -8.02 -18.44
C CYS A 16 -1.82 -7.90 -18.01
N ILE A 17 -2.03 -7.37 -16.82
CA ILE A 17 -3.37 -7.03 -16.31
C ILE A 17 -3.54 -5.52 -16.33
N GLY A 18 -4.72 -5.09 -16.82
CA GLY A 18 -5.14 -3.70 -16.79
C GLY A 18 -4.75 -2.89 -18.01
N MET A 19 -5.33 -1.72 -18.09
CA MET A 19 -5.06 -0.70 -19.11
C MET A 19 -4.97 0.68 -18.44
N TYR A 20 -4.37 1.64 -19.12
CA TYR A 20 -4.42 3.02 -18.67
C TYR A 20 -5.84 3.55 -18.67
N SER A 21 -6.33 4.04 -17.55
CA SER A 21 -7.62 4.73 -17.48
C SER A 21 -7.71 5.64 -16.26
N GLN A 22 -8.30 6.79 -16.44
CA GLN A 22 -8.60 7.74 -15.36
C GLN A 22 -9.77 7.27 -14.49
N SER A 23 -10.60 6.38 -15.00
CA SER A 23 -11.77 5.84 -14.31
C SER A 23 -12.12 4.44 -14.79
N GLY A 24 -12.88 3.70 -14.01
CA GLY A 24 -13.39 2.39 -14.37
C GLY A 24 -12.32 1.30 -14.38
N LEU A 25 -12.28 0.51 -15.44
CA LEU A 25 -11.55 -0.76 -15.54
C LEU A 25 -10.02 -0.64 -15.64
N GLY A 26 -9.46 0.56 -15.74
CA GLY A 26 -8.02 0.76 -15.89
C GLY A 26 -7.33 1.30 -14.64
N PHE A 27 -6.02 1.45 -14.73
CA PHE A 27 -5.19 2.02 -13.67
C PHE A 27 -4.61 3.37 -14.10
N TRP A 28 -4.61 4.32 -13.17
CA TRP A 28 -3.95 5.60 -13.40
C TRP A 28 -2.81 5.78 -12.39
N THR A 29 -1.58 5.78 -12.89
CA THR A 29 -0.36 5.80 -12.07
C THR A 29 -0.40 4.77 -10.93
N PRO A 30 -0.46 3.45 -11.27
CA PRO A 30 -0.41 2.42 -10.24
C PRO A 30 0.91 2.53 -9.49
N GLN A 31 0.84 2.47 -8.16
CA GLN A 31 1.99 2.58 -7.28
C GLN A 31 2.39 1.23 -6.70
N ASP A 32 1.40 0.45 -6.32
CA ASP A 32 1.60 -0.79 -5.61
C ASP A 32 0.37 -1.70 -5.78
N PHE A 33 0.53 -2.98 -5.48
CA PHE A 33 -0.57 -3.92 -5.49
C PHE A 33 -0.36 -5.03 -4.46
N VAL A 34 -1.46 -5.67 -4.06
CA VAL A 34 -1.40 -6.84 -3.18
C VAL A 34 -2.40 -7.90 -3.64
N LEU A 35 -2.00 -9.16 -3.49
CA LEU A 35 -2.85 -10.32 -3.77
C LEU A 35 -3.66 -10.68 -2.53
N GLY A 36 -4.97 -10.75 -2.71
CA GLY A 36 -5.90 -11.22 -1.70
C GLY A 36 -6.34 -12.68 -1.96
N GLU A 37 -7.34 -13.10 -1.23
CA GLU A 37 -7.96 -14.41 -1.44
C GLU A 37 -8.78 -14.47 -2.74
N ASN A 38 -9.02 -15.69 -3.25
CA ASN A 38 -9.82 -15.95 -4.45
C ASN A 38 -9.35 -15.18 -5.69
N ASP A 39 -8.03 -15.16 -5.92
CA ASP A 39 -7.39 -14.49 -7.06
C ASP A 39 -7.68 -13.00 -7.17
N ARG A 40 -8.15 -12.38 -6.08
CA ARG A 40 -8.39 -10.94 -6.01
C ARG A 40 -7.08 -10.16 -5.95
N VAL A 41 -7.01 -9.10 -6.71
CA VAL A 41 -5.88 -8.15 -6.73
C VAL A 41 -6.41 -6.77 -6.36
N TYR A 42 -5.77 -6.14 -5.40
CA TYR A 42 -6.00 -4.75 -5.06
C TYR A 42 -4.87 -3.91 -5.65
N VAL A 43 -5.20 -3.01 -6.56
CA VAL A 43 -4.23 -2.12 -7.21
C VAL A 43 -4.40 -0.70 -6.70
N LEU A 44 -3.36 -0.19 -6.04
CA LEU A 44 -3.31 1.17 -5.54
C LEU A 44 -2.87 2.12 -6.64
N SER A 45 -3.73 3.07 -7.00
CA SER A 45 -3.43 4.16 -7.92
C SER A 45 -3.21 5.45 -7.15
N ARG A 46 -2.08 6.13 -7.40
CA ARG A 46 -1.76 7.42 -6.78
C ARG A 46 -2.51 8.58 -7.43
N GLY A 47 -2.89 8.41 -8.69
CA GLY A 47 -3.49 9.48 -9.47
C GLY A 47 -2.50 10.60 -9.82
N VAL A 48 -3.02 11.64 -10.45
CA VAL A 48 -2.28 12.87 -10.77
C VAL A 48 -3.11 14.06 -10.34
N GLU A 49 -2.49 15.02 -9.65
CA GLU A 49 -3.17 16.17 -9.04
C GLU A 49 -4.25 15.71 -8.05
N GLN A 50 -5.51 15.90 -8.36
CA GLN A 50 -6.65 15.53 -7.50
C GLN A 50 -7.52 14.44 -8.12
N LEU A 51 -6.98 13.71 -9.10
CA LEU A 51 -7.73 12.72 -9.87
C LEU A 51 -7.06 11.34 -9.81
N GLY A 52 -7.87 10.30 -9.68
CA GLY A 52 -7.45 8.92 -9.84
C GLY A 52 -6.86 8.24 -8.60
N GLN A 53 -6.83 8.90 -7.46
CA GLN A 53 -6.46 8.26 -6.18
C GLN A 53 -7.54 7.23 -5.82
N ARG A 54 -7.20 5.95 -5.92
CA ARG A 54 -8.14 4.86 -5.64
C ARG A 54 -7.45 3.53 -5.47
N ILE A 55 -8.19 2.59 -4.94
CA ILE A 55 -7.85 1.17 -4.98
C ILE A 55 -8.87 0.49 -5.89
N SER A 56 -8.38 -0.15 -6.95
CA SER A 56 -9.19 -0.96 -7.85
C SER A 56 -9.12 -2.42 -7.42
N LYS A 57 -10.29 -3.09 -7.33
CA LYS A 57 -10.40 -4.53 -7.09
C LYS A 57 -10.61 -5.23 -8.43
N ILE A 58 -9.76 -6.17 -8.75
CA ILE A 58 -9.85 -7.00 -9.95
C ILE A 58 -9.56 -8.45 -9.60
N THR A 59 -9.82 -9.37 -10.49
CA THR A 59 -9.31 -10.75 -10.43
C THR A 59 -8.10 -10.92 -11.35
N LEU A 60 -7.36 -12.02 -11.18
CA LEU A 60 -6.30 -12.41 -12.12
C LEU A 60 -6.84 -12.67 -13.53
N ASP A 61 -8.12 -13.02 -13.68
CA ASP A 61 -8.82 -13.15 -14.96
C ASP A 61 -9.31 -11.81 -15.53
N GLN A 62 -8.86 -10.68 -14.92
CA GLN A 62 -9.16 -9.32 -15.34
C GLN A 62 -10.63 -8.87 -15.14
N GLU A 63 -11.38 -9.54 -14.31
CA GLU A 63 -12.72 -9.10 -13.95
C GLU A 63 -12.66 -7.94 -12.96
N PHE A 64 -13.28 -6.82 -13.31
CA PHE A 64 -13.40 -5.67 -12.42
C PHE A 64 -14.46 -5.93 -11.35
N GLN A 65 -14.06 -5.86 -10.08
CA GLN A 65 -14.90 -6.10 -8.91
C GLN A 65 -15.28 -4.82 -8.17
N GLY A 66 -14.89 -3.65 -8.69
CA GLY A 66 -15.17 -2.37 -8.07
C GLY A 66 -13.92 -1.58 -7.67
N GLN A 67 -14.16 -0.45 -7.06
CA GLN A 67 -13.10 0.45 -6.58
C GLN A 67 -13.56 1.20 -5.33
N PHE A 68 -12.60 1.69 -4.54
CA PHE A 68 -12.83 2.52 -3.38
C PHE A 68 -11.69 3.51 -3.16
N GLY A 69 -11.94 4.50 -2.30
CA GLY A 69 -11.05 5.64 -2.11
C GLY A 69 -11.25 6.72 -3.17
N SER A 70 -10.79 7.91 -2.87
CA SER A 70 -10.78 9.08 -3.77
C SER A 70 -9.79 10.11 -3.22
N PHE A 71 -9.58 11.21 -3.96
CA PHE A 71 -8.77 12.32 -3.46
C PHE A 71 -9.43 13.01 -2.27
N GLY A 72 -8.63 13.30 -1.23
CA GLY A 72 -9.03 14.07 -0.07
C GLY A 72 -8.30 13.66 1.21
N ALA A 73 -8.49 14.45 2.27
CA ALA A 73 -7.92 14.20 3.60
C ALA A 73 -8.90 13.52 4.56
N GLU A 74 -10.18 13.44 4.20
CA GLU A 74 -11.25 12.86 5.01
C GLU A 74 -11.08 11.35 5.13
N ASP A 75 -11.87 10.74 5.96
CA ASP A 75 -11.89 9.29 6.15
C ASP A 75 -12.20 8.55 4.85
N GLY A 76 -11.40 7.50 4.59
CA GLY A 76 -11.53 6.70 3.37
C GLY A 76 -10.97 7.35 2.10
N ARG A 77 -10.31 8.52 2.20
CA ARG A 77 -9.68 9.22 1.08
C ARG A 77 -8.17 9.27 1.19
N PHE A 78 -7.51 9.62 0.09
CA PHE A 78 -6.07 9.67 -0.07
C PHE A 78 -5.62 11.00 -0.67
N VAL A 79 -4.44 11.48 -0.25
CA VAL A 79 -3.75 12.59 -0.93
C VAL A 79 -2.57 12.05 -1.73
N TRP A 80 -1.62 11.37 -1.07
CA TRP A 80 -0.48 10.72 -1.73
C TRP A 80 -0.29 9.28 -1.24
N PRO A 81 -1.18 8.36 -1.65
CA PRO A 81 -1.04 6.96 -1.26
C PRO A 81 0.21 6.34 -1.90
N ARG A 82 0.94 5.50 -1.16
CA ARG A 82 2.25 4.96 -1.56
C ARG A 82 2.34 3.45 -1.62
N SER A 83 1.83 2.77 -0.63
CA SER A 83 1.94 1.31 -0.54
C SER A 83 0.71 0.70 0.08
N ILE A 84 0.45 -0.57 -0.24
CA ILE A 84 -0.72 -1.33 0.16
C ILE A 84 -0.30 -2.72 0.60
N ASP A 85 -0.88 -3.22 1.70
CA ASP A 85 -0.74 -4.61 2.10
C ASP A 85 -2.02 -5.09 2.81
N LEU A 86 -2.14 -6.42 2.98
CA LEU A 86 -3.27 -7.07 3.62
C LEU A 86 -2.87 -7.72 4.93
N ASP A 87 -3.72 -7.58 5.93
CA ASP A 87 -3.59 -8.43 7.11
C ASP A 87 -4.20 -9.82 6.87
N ARG A 88 -4.02 -10.72 7.83
CA ARG A 88 -4.53 -12.10 7.78
C ARG A 88 -6.07 -12.21 7.72
N ASN A 89 -6.78 -11.14 8.03
CA ASN A 89 -8.25 -11.07 7.97
C ASN A 89 -8.74 -10.45 6.66
N GLY A 90 -7.84 -10.19 5.70
CA GLY A 90 -8.15 -9.54 4.42
C GLY A 90 -8.47 -8.05 4.55
N ARG A 91 -8.11 -7.39 5.66
CA ARG A 91 -8.21 -5.93 5.76
C ARG A 91 -7.09 -5.28 4.98
N VAL A 92 -7.42 -4.22 4.26
CA VAL A 92 -6.51 -3.46 3.38
C VAL A 92 -5.90 -2.31 4.15
N PHE A 93 -4.57 -2.25 4.20
CA PHE A 93 -3.79 -1.19 4.85
C PHE A 93 -3.08 -0.37 3.80
N VAL A 94 -3.18 0.94 3.87
CA VAL A 94 -2.61 1.88 2.89
C VAL A 94 -1.85 2.99 3.57
N THR A 95 -0.59 3.18 3.19
CA THR A 95 0.21 4.34 3.62
C THR A 95 -0.16 5.57 2.81
N ASP A 96 -0.27 6.73 3.46
CA ASP A 96 -0.39 8.02 2.79
C ASP A 96 0.75 8.94 3.23
N GLU A 97 1.65 9.21 2.29
CA GLU A 97 2.87 10.00 2.49
C GLU A 97 2.60 11.43 2.95
N TYR A 98 1.56 12.06 2.40
CA TYR A 98 1.20 13.43 2.73
C TYR A 98 0.43 13.54 4.04
N LEU A 99 -0.51 12.62 4.27
CA LEU A 99 -1.35 12.61 5.46
C LEU A 99 -0.65 12.04 6.69
N ASN A 100 0.54 11.44 6.52
CA ASN A 100 1.32 10.81 7.60
C ASN A 100 0.50 9.78 8.39
N ARG A 101 -0.27 8.98 7.69
CA ARG A 101 -1.17 8.00 8.31
C ARG A 101 -1.23 6.69 7.53
N ILE A 102 -1.76 5.67 8.19
CA ILE A 102 -2.13 4.39 7.60
C ILE A 102 -3.65 4.31 7.65
N SER A 103 -4.31 4.18 6.50
CA SER A 103 -5.77 4.03 6.40
C SER A 103 -6.14 2.56 6.24
N ILE A 104 -7.17 2.10 6.95
CA ILE A 104 -7.58 0.71 7.00
C ILE A 104 -9.01 0.58 6.47
N PHE A 105 -9.19 -0.39 5.56
CA PHE A 105 -10.46 -0.75 4.96
C PHE A 105 -10.71 -2.25 5.16
N ASP A 106 -11.96 -2.67 5.05
CA ASP A 106 -12.23 -4.10 4.88
C ASP A 106 -11.97 -4.55 3.43
N GLY A 107 -12.05 -5.85 3.18
CA GLY A 107 -11.82 -6.43 1.85
C GLY A 107 -12.85 -5.97 0.79
N GLU A 108 -13.98 -5.41 1.19
CA GLU A 108 -14.94 -4.83 0.24
C GLU A 108 -14.74 -3.34 -0.02
N GLY A 109 -13.84 -2.69 0.76
CA GLY A 109 -13.46 -1.29 0.58
C GLY A 109 -14.20 -0.31 1.50
N ALA A 110 -14.93 -0.81 2.50
CA ALA A 110 -15.49 0.06 3.50
C ALA A 110 -14.40 0.55 4.46
N PHE A 111 -14.28 1.86 4.62
CA PHE A 111 -13.34 2.46 5.58
C PHE A 111 -13.65 2.00 7.00
N ARG A 112 -12.62 1.68 7.76
CA ARG A 112 -12.73 1.22 9.15
C ARG A 112 -12.17 2.24 10.12
N TYR A 113 -10.92 2.60 9.99
CA TYR A 113 -10.21 3.57 10.80
C TYR A 113 -8.88 3.95 10.12
N HIS A 114 -8.18 4.90 10.72
CA HIS A 114 -6.79 5.17 10.42
C HIS A 114 -5.99 5.35 11.72
N TRP A 115 -4.68 5.22 11.62
CA TRP A 115 -3.73 5.55 12.67
C TRP A 115 -2.46 6.17 12.08
N GLY A 116 -1.64 6.74 12.94
CA GLY A 116 -0.47 7.54 12.57
C GLY A 116 -0.74 9.02 12.78
N ARG A 117 0.30 9.73 13.11
CA ARG A 117 0.32 11.19 13.27
C ARG A 117 1.67 11.73 12.82
N PRO A 118 1.72 12.97 12.28
CA PRO A 118 2.98 13.56 11.85
C PRO A 118 3.93 13.78 13.01
N GLY A 119 5.22 13.47 12.79
CA GLY A 119 6.29 13.73 13.75
C GLY A 119 7.50 12.82 13.57
N SER A 120 8.45 12.92 14.52
CA SER A 120 9.70 12.15 14.51
C SER A 120 9.91 11.27 15.75
N GLY A 121 9.02 11.34 16.73
CA GLY A 121 9.02 10.47 17.91
C GLY A 121 8.61 9.03 17.58
N ASP A 122 8.75 8.13 18.57
CA ASP A 122 8.30 6.76 18.43
C ASP A 122 6.79 6.69 18.19
N GLY A 123 6.39 5.94 17.15
CA GLY A 123 5.00 5.86 16.72
C GLY A 123 4.50 7.04 15.89
N GLU A 124 5.30 8.10 15.72
CA GLU A 124 5.01 9.20 14.79
C GLU A 124 5.61 8.90 13.43
N LEU A 125 5.03 9.46 12.36
CA LEU A 125 5.38 9.21 10.98
C LEU A 125 5.73 10.50 10.25
N ASN A 126 6.69 10.41 9.32
CA ASN A 126 7.03 11.49 8.41
C ASN A 126 7.29 10.91 7.02
N GLY A 127 6.33 11.06 6.11
CA GLY A 127 6.39 10.49 4.77
C GLY A 127 6.39 8.95 4.78
N PRO A 128 5.40 8.26 5.40
CA PRO A 128 5.35 6.81 5.36
C PRO A 128 5.18 6.33 3.92
N SER A 129 6.04 5.40 3.50
CA SER A 129 6.07 4.91 2.12
C SER A 129 5.76 3.42 1.99
N GLY A 130 6.65 2.53 2.36
CA GLY A 130 6.41 1.08 2.30
C GLY A 130 5.64 0.56 3.52
N ILE A 131 4.80 -0.45 3.31
CA ILE A 131 4.13 -1.20 4.38
C ILE A 131 4.23 -2.70 4.09
N ALA A 132 4.42 -3.51 5.13
CA ALA A 132 4.40 -4.96 5.03
C ALA A 132 3.95 -5.60 6.34
N PHE A 133 3.23 -6.72 6.23
CA PHE A 133 2.92 -7.58 7.38
C PHE A 133 3.94 -8.70 7.51
N ASP A 134 4.36 -8.96 8.73
CA ASP A 134 5.14 -10.16 9.03
C ASP A 134 4.24 -11.38 9.31
N SER A 135 4.89 -12.54 9.44
CA SER A 135 4.21 -13.79 9.76
C SER A 135 3.53 -13.83 11.13
N HIS A 136 3.76 -12.86 12.00
CA HIS A 136 3.16 -12.74 13.33
C HIS A 136 2.01 -11.72 13.37
N GLY A 137 1.74 -11.04 12.22
CA GLY A 137 0.71 -10.00 12.10
C GLY A 137 1.13 -8.63 12.60
N SER A 138 2.43 -8.40 12.76
CA SER A 138 2.97 -7.05 13.00
C SER A 138 3.10 -6.28 11.70
N VAL A 139 2.91 -4.98 11.77
CA VAL A 139 2.99 -4.06 10.63
C VAL A 139 4.35 -3.37 10.64
N TRP A 140 5.06 -3.46 9.53
CA TRP A 140 6.32 -2.76 9.31
C TRP A 140 6.09 -1.62 8.34
N VAL A 141 6.46 -0.39 8.74
CA VAL A 141 6.26 0.83 7.96
C VAL A 141 7.59 1.52 7.73
N VAL A 142 7.89 1.81 6.47
CA VAL A 142 9.03 2.66 6.09
C VAL A 142 8.66 4.11 6.35
N ASP A 143 9.27 4.71 7.34
CA ASP A 143 9.12 6.11 7.77
C ASP A 143 10.23 6.94 7.11
N SER A 144 10.01 7.26 5.82
CA SER A 144 11.07 7.63 4.87
C SER A 144 11.81 8.90 5.26
N LEU A 145 11.09 9.95 5.63
CA LEU A 145 11.71 11.24 5.96
C LEU A 145 12.32 11.27 7.38
N ASN A 146 12.03 10.25 8.19
CA ASN A 146 12.70 9.98 9.46
C ASN A 146 13.84 8.96 9.34
N HIS A 147 14.13 8.47 8.13
CA HIS A 147 15.24 7.54 7.83
C HIS A 147 15.21 6.26 8.67
N ARG A 148 14.03 5.70 8.92
CA ARG A 148 13.83 4.52 9.76
C ARG A 148 12.72 3.62 9.26
N VAL A 149 12.68 2.41 9.80
CA VAL A 149 11.55 1.49 9.67
C VAL A 149 10.97 1.28 11.07
N GLN A 150 9.66 1.41 11.20
CA GLN A 150 8.96 1.21 12.46
C GLN A 150 8.07 -0.03 12.41
N ASN A 151 7.99 -0.72 13.55
CA ASN A 151 7.11 -1.87 13.77
C ASN A 151 5.94 -1.47 14.67
N PHE A 152 4.74 -1.88 14.27
CA PHE A 152 3.49 -1.60 14.98
C PHE A 152 2.66 -2.87 15.15
N SER A 153 1.71 -2.82 16.08
CA SER A 153 0.56 -3.72 16.04
C SER A 153 -0.36 -3.35 14.86
N ASN A 154 -1.27 -4.24 14.50
CA ASN A 154 -2.25 -3.98 13.42
C ASN A 154 -3.29 -2.88 13.77
N ILE A 155 -3.29 -2.38 14.99
CA ILE A 155 -4.10 -1.23 15.44
C ILE A 155 -3.27 0.04 15.64
N GLY A 156 -1.97 0.02 15.24
CA GLY A 156 -1.10 1.19 15.26
C GLY A 156 -0.34 1.43 16.57
N GLU A 157 -0.28 0.46 17.49
CA GLU A 157 0.56 0.59 18.68
C GLU A 157 2.03 0.38 18.30
N PHE A 158 2.86 1.34 18.62
CA PHE A 158 4.32 1.26 18.41
C PHE A 158 4.94 0.12 19.20
N LYS A 159 5.83 -0.64 18.56
CA LYS A 159 6.58 -1.74 19.19
C LYS A 159 8.08 -1.50 19.20
N SER A 160 8.64 -1.14 18.04
CA SER A 160 10.08 -0.92 17.88
C SER A 160 10.39 -0.15 16.60
N ASN A 161 11.61 0.33 16.47
CA ASN A 161 12.12 0.88 15.23
C ASN A 161 13.59 0.49 15.01
N PHE A 162 14.07 0.64 13.78
CA PHE A 162 15.48 0.59 13.44
C PHE A 162 15.78 1.53 12.26
N GLY A 163 17.03 1.91 12.13
CA GLY A 163 17.47 2.88 11.15
C GLY A 163 17.62 4.28 11.74
N ARG A 164 18.44 5.08 11.09
CA ARG A 164 18.67 6.50 11.39
C ARG A 164 19.34 7.15 10.21
N GLN A 165 19.24 8.47 10.10
CA GLN A 165 20.04 9.21 9.14
C GLN A 165 21.52 8.94 9.40
N GLY A 166 22.24 8.46 8.38
CA GLY A 166 23.66 8.16 8.45
C GLY A 166 24.45 9.01 7.47
N HIS A 167 25.73 9.25 7.82
CA HIS A 167 26.72 9.89 6.96
C HIS A 167 27.95 8.97 6.73
N GLY A 168 27.84 7.68 7.02
CA GLY A 168 28.91 6.68 6.92
C GLY A 168 28.45 5.39 6.25
N ASN A 169 29.37 4.43 6.13
CA ASN A 169 29.08 3.11 5.59
C ASN A 169 28.33 2.26 6.64
N GLY A 170 27.03 2.09 6.46
CA GLY A 170 26.16 1.25 7.31
C GLY A 170 25.43 1.98 8.40
#